data_cfcfa78c9e9e2b03afa0cf114a1df48f
#
_entry.id   cfcfa78c9e9e2b03afa0cf114a1df48f
#
_cell.length_a   1.000
_cell.length_b   1.000
_cell.length_c   1.000
_cell.angle_alpha   90.00
_cell.angle_beta   90.00
_cell.angle_gamma   90.00
#
_symmetry.space_group_name_H-M   'P 1'
#
loop_
_entity.id
_entity.type
_entity.pdbx_description
1 polymer ?
#
loop_
_entity_poly.entity_id
_entity_poly.type
_entity_poly.pdbx_seq_one_letter_code
_entity_poly.pdbx_strand_id
1 'polypeptide(L)'
;LCLNDTSVVKFQRNNLINKTFGSTISDGFKISDFSREEDKNETCVVATHNAYLNKYGYLHRRQIKILKKSGEVNGEDTLIKKENVPQGLKFSIRFHIYPGVSAIKTMSGQSILLQINQKKSWMLVSNGYNLEIEKGLFMGRNRIVNNDCAVIYGNTNQQDTCIKWELKRSI
;
A
#
# COMPACT_ATOMS: atom_id res chain seq x y z
N LEU A 1 1.16 -2.44 2.11
CA LEU A 1 0.27 -3.45 2.68
C LEU A 1 0.75 -3.81 4.08
N CYS A 2 -0.19 -3.99 5.03
CA CYS A 2 0.04 -4.59 6.34
C CYS A 2 -0.75 -5.88 6.46
N LEU A 3 -0.16 -6.91 7.06
CA LEU A 3 -0.82 -8.18 7.33
C LEU A 3 -0.96 -8.34 8.85
N ASN A 4 -2.19 -8.51 9.33
CA ASN A 4 -2.56 -8.68 10.74
C ASN A 4 -1.87 -7.63 11.66
N ASP A 5 -1.95 -6.35 11.25
CA ASP A 5 -1.35 -5.17 11.90
C ASP A 5 0.15 -5.29 12.23
N THR A 6 0.87 -6.12 11.46
CA THR A 6 2.30 -6.33 11.65
C THR A 6 3.10 -5.38 10.76
N SER A 7 4.04 -4.65 11.36
CA SER A 7 5.01 -3.84 10.63
C SER A 7 5.97 -4.72 9.84
N VAL A 8 6.34 -4.26 8.64
CA VAL A 8 7.32 -4.92 7.74
C VAL A 8 8.74 -4.84 8.31
N VAL A 9 9.00 -3.84 9.14
CA VAL A 9 10.29 -3.61 9.78
C VAL A 9 10.13 -3.43 11.28
N LYS A 10 11.17 -3.78 12.03
CA LYS A 10 11.27 -3.51 13.47
C LYS A 10 12.31 -2.44 13.71
N PHE A 11 11.93 -1.38 14.41
CA PHE A 11 12.86 -0.36 14.86
C PHE A 11 13.60 -0.82 16.11
N GLN A 12 14.88 -0.46 16.19
CA GLN A 12 15.69 -0.68 17.39
C GLN A 12 15.10 0.12 18.55
N ARG A 13 14.86 -0.56 19.69
CA ARG A 13 14.30 0.05 20.90
C ARG A 13 15.34 0.32 22.00
N ASN A 14 16.61 -0.07 21.78
CA ASN A 14 17.66 0.18 22.74
C ASN A 14 18.07 1.65 22.72
N ASN A 15 17.87 2.33 23.86
CA ASN A 15 18.12 3.76 24.01
C ASN A 15 19.60 4.15 23.82
N LEU A 16 20.55 3.28 24.20
CA LEU A 16 21.98 3.54 24.02
C LEU A 16 22.36 3.49 22.55
N ILE A 17 21.88 2.48 21.82
CA ILE A 17 22.08 2.36 20.37
C ILE A 17 21.46 3.53 19.63
N ASN A 18 20.23 3.90 19.98
CA ASN A 18 19.53 5.01 19.36
C ASN A 18 20.18 6.38 19.64
N LYS A 19 20.80 6.57 20.79
CA LYS A 19 21.55 7.79 21.09
C LYS A 19 22.86 7.90 20.28
N THR A 20 23.51 6.77 20.00
CA THR A 20 24.81 6.73 19.33
C THR A 20 24.67 6.73 17.80
N PHE A 21 23.71 5.95 17.28
CA PHE A 21 23.56 5.67 15.84
C PHE A 21 22.26 6.22 15.25
N GLY A 22 21.40 6.86 16.05
CA GLY A 22 20.07 7.27 15.64
C GLY A 22 19.07 6.11 15.61
N SER A 23 17.85 6.40 15.11
CA SER A 23 16.82 5.37 14.98
C SER A 23 17.17 4.41 13.83
N THR A 24 17.53 3.18 14.18
CA THR A 24 17.94 2.14 13.22
C THR A 24 16.88 1.04 13.12
N ILE A 25 16.89 0.32 12.02
CA ILE A 25 16.06 -0.87 11.80
C ILE A 25 16.82 -2.07 12.37
N SER A 26 16.24 -2.77 13.36
CA SER A 26 16.83 -3.94 13.98
C SER A 26 16.55 -5.24 13.22
N ASP A 27 15.45 -5.27 12.48
CA ASP A 27 15.06 -6.41 11.66
C ASP A 27 14.25 -5.90 10.46
N GLY A 28 14.47 -6.48 9.33
CA GLY A 28 13.89 -6.05 8.06
C GLY A 28 13.46 -7.23 7.19
N PHE A 29 13.20 -6.93 5.94
CA PHE A 29 12.81 -7.92 4.93
C PHE A 29 13.88 -7.98 3.82
N LYS A 30 13.86 -9.09 3.09
CA LYS A 30 14.62 -9.26 1.86
C LYS A 30 13.70 -9.17 0.67
N ILE A 31 14.13 -8.47 -0.36
CA ILE A 31 13.52 -8.52 -1.68
C ILE A 31 14.03 -9.79 -2.35
N SER A 32 13.12 -10.67 -2.73
CA SER A 32 13.42 -11.95 -3.37
C SER A 32 13.31 -11.88 -4.89
N ASP A 33 12.57 -10.91 -5.39
CA ASP A 33 12.35 -10.71 -6.82
C ASP A 33 12.09 -9.23 -7.09
N PHE A 34 12.72 -8.71 -8.14
CA PHE A 34 12.53 -7.34 -8.61
C PHE A 34 12.69 -7.28 -10.11
N SER A 35 11.69 -6.70 -10.79
CA SER A 35 11.81 -6.38 -12.22
C SER A 35 11.23 -5.00 -12.50
N ARG A 36 11.81 -4.36 -13.52
CA ARG A 36 11.28 -3.13 -14.11
C ARG A 36 11.30 -3.28 -15.61
N GLU A 37 10.15 -3.11 -16.22
CA GLU A 37 9.95 -3.10 -17.66
C GLU A 37 9.39 -1.74 -18.07
N GLU A 38 9.86 -1.23 -19.18
CA GLU A 38 9.44 0.07 -19.69
C GLU A 38 9.38 0.06 -21.21
N ASP A 39 8.25 0.48 -21.75
CA ASP A 39 8.06 0.70 -23.17
C ASP A 39 7.54 2.11 -23.48
N LYS A 40 7.07 2.36 -24.70
CA LYS A 40 6.53 3.67 -25.13
C LYS A 40 5.21 4.02 -24.43
N ASN A 41 4.44 3.02 -23.99
CA ASN A 41 3.08 3.18 -23.49
C ASN A 41 3.00 3.10 -21.97
N GLU A 42 3.82 2.25 -21.35
CA GLU A 42 3.73 1.98 -19.92
C GLU A 42 5.10 1.74 -19.26
N THR A 43 5.12 1.87 -17.96
CA THR A 43 6.20 1.42 -17.09
C THR A 43 5.59 0.46 -16.06
N CYS A 44 6.16 -0.72 -15.96
CA CYS A 44 5.75 -1.74 -14.99
C CYS A 44 6.91 -2.04 -14.03
N VAL A 45 6.62 -2.03 -12.74
CA VAL A 45 7.58 -2.42 -11.68
C VAL A 45 6.94 -3.51 -10.83
N VAL A 46 7.69 -4.58 -10.60
CA VAL A 46 7.31 -5.70 -9.74
C VAL A 46 8.35 -5.88 -8.66
N ALA A 47 7.91 -6.09 -7.44
CA ALA A 47 8.79 -6.45 -6.33
C ALA A 47 8.10 -7.46 -5.40
N THR A 48 8.87 -8.45 -4.94
CA THR A 48 8.43 -9.45 -3.97
C THR A 48 9.31 -9.40 -2.74
N HIS A 49 8.73 -9.44 -1.56
CA HIS A 49 9.48 -9.47 -0.30
C HIS A 49 8.94 -10.51 0.68
N ASN A 50 9.79 -10.91 1.63
CA ASN A 50 9.54 -11.98 2.58
C ASN A 50 9.15 -11.52 3.99
N ALA A 51 8.75 -10.27 4.18
CA ALA A 51 8.48 -9.69 5.51
C ALA A 51 7.46 -10.47 6.35
N TYR A 52 6.51 -11.13 5.69
CA TYR A 52 5.46 -11.89 6.35
C TYR A 52 5.69 -13.41 6.36
N LEU A 53 6.80 -13.88 5.74
CA LEU A 53 7.06 -15.30 5.54
C LEU A 53 7.22 -16.03 6.87
N ASN A 54 8.13 -15.57 7.73
CA ASN A 54 8.47 -16.28 8.98
C ASN A 54 7.30 -16.27 9.99
N LYS A 55 6.48 -15.22 10.00
CA LYS A 55 5.40 -15.08 11.00
C LYS A 55 4.08 -15.67 10.53
N TYR A 56 3.77 -15.52 9.25
CA TYR A 56 2.46 -15.84 8.71
C TYR A 56 2.50 -16.78 7.51
N GLY A 57 3.68 -17.12 6.98
CA GLY A 57 3.84 -18.00 5.82
C GLY A 57 3.44 -17.35 4.48
N TYR A 58 3.47 -16.01 4.38
CA TYR A 58 3.13 -15.28 3.16
C TYR A 58 4.32 -14.51 2.61
N LEU A 59 4.52 -14.56 1.29
CA LEU A 59 5.28 -13.57 0.57
C LEU A 59 4.32 -12.45 0.13
N HIS A 60 4.80 -11.22 0.03
CA HIS A 60 4.05 -10.12 -0.54
C HIS A 60 4.70 -9.67 -1.84
N ARG A 61 3.97 -9.77 -2.94
CA ARG A 61 4.33 -9.27 -4.26
C ARG A 61 3.49 -8.04 -4.56
N ARG A 62 4.14 -6.96 -5.00
CA ARG A 62 3.46 -5.76 -5.51
C ARG A 62 3.88 -5.49 -6.93
N GLN A 63 2.90 -5.28 -7.80
CA GLN A 63 3.08 -4.78 -9.15
C GLN A 63 2.47 -3.39 -9.24
N ILE A 64 3.19 -2.45 -9.86
CA ILE A 64 2.69 -1.11 -10.18
C ILE A 64 2.95 -0.87 -11.65
N LYS A 65 1.87 -0.52 -12.38
CA LYS A 65 1.89 -0.18 -13.79
C LYS A 65 1.44 1.26 -13.97
N ILE A 66 2.21 2.07 -14.65
CA ILE A 66 1.90 3.48 -14.96
C ILE A 66 1.67 3.60 -16.45
N LEU A 67 0.48 4.06 -16.85
CA LEU A 67 0.12 4.34 -18.22
C LEU A 67 0.62 5.74 -18.61
N LYS A 68 1.63 5.84 -19.48
CA LYS A 68 2.34 7.11 -19.77
C LYS A 68 1.43 8.18 -20.41
N LYS A 69 0.47 7.77 -21.20
CA LYS A 69 -0.44 8.71 -21.89
C LYS A 69 -1.44 9.37 -20.94
N SER A 70 -2.06 8.61 -20.05
CA SER A 70 -3.06 9.12 -19.09
C SER A 70 -2.47 9.50 -17.74
N GLY A 71 -1.31 8.94 -17.39
CA GLY A 71 -0.70 9.02 -16.06
C GLY A 71 -1.41 8.16 -15.02
N GLU A 72 -2.36 7.33 -15.44
CA GLU A 72 -3.08 6.43 -14.55
C GLU A 72 -2.18 5.33 -14.01
N VAL A 73 -2.48 4.87 -12.81
CA VAL A 73 -1.70 3.86 -12.11
C VAL A 73 -2.58 2.67 -11.79
N ASN A 74 -2.17 1.49 -12.24
CA ASN A 74 -2.78 0.22 -11.88
C ASN A 74 -1.85 -0.51 -10.91
N GLY A 75 -2.39 -0.95 -9.80
CA GLY A 75 -1.65 -1.69 -8.80
C GLY A 75 -2.27 -3.05 -8.51
N GLU A 76 -1.40 -4.00 -8.23
CA GLU A 76 -1.77 -5.33 -7.77
C GLU A 76 -0.88 -5.72 -6.60
N ASP A 77 -1.52 -6.02 -5.48
CA ASP A 77 -0.88 -6.60 -4.30
C ASP A 77 -1.28 -8.06 -4.18
N THR A 78 -0.31 -8.98 -4.16
CA THR A 78 -0.57 -10.41 -4.00
C THR A 78 0.10 -10.93 -2.73
N LEU A 79 -0.68 -11.52 -1.84
CA LEU A 79 -0.21 -12.31 -0.73
C LEU A 79 -0.11 -13.77 -1.20
N ILE A 80 1.13 -14.19 -1.51
CA ILE A 80 1.44 -15.54 -2.01
C ILE A 80 1.57 -16.46 -0.81
N LYS A 81 0.66 -17.40 -0.73
CA LYS A 81 0.57 -18.36 0.37
C LYS A 81 1.61 -19.47 0.21
N LYS A 82 2.30 -19.79 1.30
CA LYS A 82 3.10 -21.01 1.42
C LYS A 82 2.27 -22.13 2.08
N GLU A 83 2.80 -23.34 2.11
CA GLU A 83 2.07 -24.47 2.70
C GLU A 83 1.82 -24.30 4.21
N ASN A 84 0.73 -24.87 4.70
CA ASN A 84 0.36 -24.97 6.13
C ASN A 84 0.26 -23.63 6.88
N VAL A 85 -0.32 -22.61 6.28
CA VAL A 85 -0.46 -21.28 6.90
C VAL A 85 -1.89 -20.93 7.25
N PRO A 86 -2.12 -20.08 8.27
CA PRO A 86 -3.44 -19.64 8.68
C PRO A 86 -4.16 -18.89 7.58
N GLN A 87 -5.49 -19.03 7.56
CA GLN A 87 -6.42 -18.33 6.68
C GLN A 87 -7.14 -17.23 7.42
N GLY A 88 -7.79 -16.34 6.69
CA GLY A 88 -8.61 -15.29 7.28
C GLY A 88 -7.81 -14.22 8.01
N LEU A 89 -6.50 -14.11 7.76
CA LEU A 89 -5.70 -13.02 8.33
C LEU A 89 -6.14 -11.70 7.73
N LYS A 90 -6.38 -10.72 8.59
CA LYS A 90 -6.73 -9.37 8.16
C LYS A 90 -5.56 -8.71 7.43
N PHE A 91 -5.85 -8.02 6.33
CA PHE A 91 -4.86 -7.16 5.68
C PHE A 91 -5.42 -5.74 5.48
N SER A 92 -4.51 -4.79 5.32
CA SER A 92 -4.84 -3.43 4.91
C SER A 92 -3.81 -2.88 3.93
N ILE A 93 -4.28 -2.16 2.91
CA ILE A 93 -3.43 -1.40 1.98
C ILE A 93 -3.74 0.06 2.19
N ARG A 94 -2.75 0.86 2.59
CA ARG A 94 -2.91 2.28 2.92
C ARG A 94 -2.30 3.16 1.85
N PHE A 95 -3.07 4.15 1.43
CA PHE A 95 -2.69 5.22 0.50
C PHE A 95 -2.75 6.55 1.26
N HIS A 96 -1.59 7.04 1.66
CA HIS A 96 -1.48 8.33 2.35
C HIS A 96 -1.73 9.46 1.38
N ILE A 97 -2.77 10.26 1.64
CA ILE A 97 -3.20 11.34 0.78
C ILE A 97 -2.44 12.61 1.17
N TYR A 98 -1.94 13.34 0.18
CA TYR A 98 -1.20 14.57 0.43
C TYR A 98 -2.11 15.62 1.11
N PRO A 99 -1.63 16.34 2.15
CA PRO A 99 -2.41 17.39 2.80
C PRO A 99 -2.94 18.42 1.81
N GLY A 100 -4.23 18.76 1.95
CA GLY A 100 -4.91 19.68 1.03
C GLY A 100 -5.67 19.00 -0.11
N VAL A 101 -5.50 17.68 -0.31
CA VAL A 101 -6.37 16.88 -1.19
C VAL A 101 -7.56 16.40 -0.38
N SER A 102 -8.77 16.68 -0.88
CA SER A 102 -10.00 16.20 -0.25
C SER A 102 -10.32 14.78 -0.71
N ALA A 103 -10.65 13.89 0.23
CA ALA A 103 -11.05 12.53 -0.04
C ALA A 103 -12.53 12.34 0.27
N ILE A 104 -13.29 11.80 -0.68
CA ILE A 104 -14.73 11.58 -0.57
C ILE A 104 -15.04 10.14 -0.98
N LYS A 105 -15.60 9.36 -0.05
CA LYS A 105 -16.01 7.99 -0.33
C LYS A 105 -17.28 7.99 -1.17
N THR A 106 -17.31 7.16 -2.22
CA THR A 106 -18.49 7.00 -3.07
C THR A 106 -19.54 6.09 -2.40
N MET A 107 -20.77 6.17 -2.87
CA MET A 107 -21.88 5.37 -2.31
C MET A 107 -21.66 3.86 -2.48
N SER A 108 -20.96 3.42 -3.52
CA SER A 108 -20.62 2.00 -3.73
C SER A 108 -19.65 1.45 -2.68
N GLY A 109 -18.91 2.32 -1.97
CA GLY A 109 -17.89 1.93 -1.01
C GLY A 109 -16.60 1.36 -1.62
N GLN A 110 -16.55 1.17 -2.94
CA GLN A 110 -15.40 0.61 -3.66
C GLN A 110 -14.51 1.64 -4.33
N SER A 111 -14.82 2.92 -4.16
CA SER A 111 -14.00 4.01 -4.69
C SER A 111 -14.00 5.24 -3.79
N ILE A 112 -12.91 6.02 -3.90
CA ILE A 112 -12.71 7.30 -3.22
C ILE A 112 -12.34 8.33 -4.26
N LEU A 113 -13.11 9.42 -4.32
CA LEU A 113 -12.79 10.59 -5.11
C LEU A 113 -11.73 11.42 -4.37
N LEU A 114 -10.62 11.70 -5.03
CA LEU A 114 -9.52 12.54 -4.56
C LEU A 114 -9.56 13.88 -5.31
N GLN A 115 -10.04 14.92 -4.66
CA GLN A 115 -10.16 16.25 -5.26
C GLN A 115 -8.93 17.09 -4.92
N ILE A 116 -8.10 17.36 -5.93
CA ILE A 116 -6.88 18.15 -5.80
C ILE A 116 -7.20 19.64 -5.83
N ASN A 117 -8.11 20.04 -6.73
CA ASN A 117 -8.66 21.40 -6.85
C ASN A 117 -9.99 21.35 -7.63
N GLN A 118 -10.59 22.51 -7.91
CA GLN A 118 -11.87 22.61 -8.63
C GLN A 118 -11.89 21.98 -10.03
N LYS A 119 -10.71 21.80 -10.66
CA LYS A 119 -10.58 21.33 -12.05
C LYS A 119 -9.88 19.95 -12.17
N LYS A 120 -9.35 19.41 -11.08
CA LYS A 120 -8.55 18.18 -11.12
C LYS A 120 -8.98 17.26 -10.01
N SER A 121 -9.48 16.11 -10.40
CA SER A 121 -9.80 15.02 -9.49
C SER A 121 -9.30 13.68 -10.03
N TRP A 122 -9.08 12.78 -9.10
CA TRP A 122 -8.68 11.39 -9.36
C TRP A 122 -9.61 10.47 -8.60
N MET A 123 -9.75 9.28 -9.06
CA MET A 123 -10.53 8.24 -8.38
C MET A 123 -9.63 7.06 -8.06
N LEU A 124 -9.53 6.74 -6.79
CA LEU A 124 -8.97 5.48 -6.33
C LEU A 124 -10.08 4.44 -6.29
N VAL A 125 -9.92 3.36 -7.02
CA VAL A 125 -10.89 2.27 -7.14
C VAL A 125 -10.25 0.99 -6.62
N SER A 126 -11.00 0.22 -5.85
CA SER A 126 -10.61 -1.13 -5.43
C SER A 126 -11.51 -2.15 -6.10
N ASN A 127 -10.92 -3.17 -6.69
CA ASN A 127 -11.68 -4.23 -7.36
C ASN A 127 -12.04 -5.34 -6.36
N GLY A 128 -13.31 -5.32 -5.93
CA GLY A 128 -13.88 -6.34 -5.03
C GLY A 128 -13.66 -6.11 -3.53
N TYR A 129 -13.02 -5.01 -3.12
CA TYR A 129 -12.80 -4.66 -1.71
C TYR A 129 -13.36 -3.28 -1.38
N ASN A 130 -13.84 -3.09 -0.17
CA ASN A 130 -14.29 -1.79 0.31
C ASN A 130 -13.09 -0.89 0.64
N LEU A 131 -13.25 0.40 0.31
CA LEU A 131 -12.35 1.47 0.69
C LEU A 131 -12.93 2.25 1.87
N GLU A 132 -12.08 2.58 2.83
CA GLU A 132 -12.40 3.46 3.95
C GLU A 132 -11.47 4.67 3.95
N ILE A 133 -11.91 5.75 4.60
CA ILE A 133 -11.09 6.94 4.84
C ILE A 133 -10.77 7.00 6.32
N GLU A 134 -9.49 6.94 6.65
CA GLU A 134 -8.97 7.09 8.01
C GLU A 134 -8.21 8.41 8.16
N LYS A 135 -8.11 8.89 9.38
CA LYS A 135 -7.20 9.99 9.71
C LYS A 135 -5.78 9.46 9.85
N GLY A 136 -4.85 10.16 9.25
CA GLY A 136 -3.44 9.86 9.27
C GLY A 136 -2.59 11.07 9.61
N LEU A 137 -1.28 10.85 9.66
CA LEU A 137 -0.29 11.91 9.87
C LEU A 137 0.65 11.97 8.67
N PHE A 138 0.79 13.14 8.11
CA PHE A 138 1.78 13.44 7.09
C PHE A 138 3.01 14.09 7.75
N MET A 139 4.15 13.45 7.58
CA MET A 139 5.44 13.93 8.07
C MET A 139 6.26 14.41 6.88
N GLY A 140 6.34 15.71 6.69
CA GLY A 140 7.11 16.29 5.58
C GLY A 140 7.40 17.76 5.78
N ARG A 141 8.50 18.25 5.19
CA ARG A 141 8.92 19.66 5.27
C ARG A 141 9.01 20.17 6.71
N ASN A 142 9.54 19.36 7.63
CA ASN A 142 9.67 19.66 9.07
C ASN A 142 8.32 19.96 9.78
N ARG A 143 7.22 19.41 9.26
CA ARG A 143 5.89 19.58 9.86
C ARG A 143 5.20 18.23 9.98
N ILE A 144 4.41 18.08 11.05
CA ILE A 144 3.47 17.00 11.23
C ILE A 144 2.09 17.61 11.00
N VAL A 145 1.37 17.12 10.00
CA VAL A 145 0.05 17.62 9.61
C VAL A 145 -0.92 16.47 9.53
N ASN A 146 -2.15 16.68 9.98
CA ASN A 146 -3.22 15.71 9.77
C ASN A 146 -3.51 15.59 8.27
N ASN A 147 -3.67 14.36 7.80
CA ASN A 147 -4.10 14.05 6.46
C ASN A 147 -5.15 12.94 6.46
N ASP A 148 -5.75 12.69 5.32
CA ASP A 148 -6.57 11.51 5.11
C ASP A 148 -5.72 10.36 4.55
N CYS A 149 -6.16 9.14 4.83
CA CYS A 149 -5.58 7.91 4.33
C CYS A 149 -6.70 7.05 3.75
N ALA A 150 -6.63 6.73 2.47
CA ALA A 150 -7.53 5.76 1.88
C ALA A 150 -7.01 4.35 2.18
N VAL A 151 -7.88 3.47 2.65
CA VAL A 151 -7.49 2.14 3.10
C VAL A 151 -8.38 1.07 2.48
N ILE A 152 -7.76 0.07 1.85
CA ILE A 152 -8.43 -1.16 1.43
C ILE A 152 -8.28 -2.18 2.56
N TYR A 153 -9.39 -2.78 2.98
CA TYR A 153 -9.43 -3.84 3.98
C TYR A 153 -9.90 -5.16 3.38
N GLY A 154 -9.36 -6.25 3.89
CA GLY A 154 -9.81 -7.59 3.55
C GLY A 154 -9.18 -8.66 4.44
N ASN A 155 -9.48 -9.90 4.09
CA ASN A 155 -8.92 -11.09 4.73
C ASN A 155 -8.26 -11.98 3.67
N THR A 156 -7.23 -12.72 4.09
CA THR A 156 -6.57 -13.70 3.22
C THR A 156 -7.48 -14.87 2.90
N ASN A 157 -7.40 -15.36 1.67
CA ASN A 157 -8.18 -16.48 1.17
C ASN A 157 -7.51 -17.83 1.47
N GLN A 158 -8.19 -18.91 1.04
CA GLN A 158 -7.63 -20.27 1.07
C GLN A 158 -6.44 -20.44 0.14
N GLN A 159 -6.41 -19.68 -0.96
CA GLN A 159 -5.34 -19.62 -1.95
C GLN A 159 -4.58 -18.29 -1.83
N ASP A 160 -3.78 -17.96 -2.84
CA ASP A 160 -3.18 -16.64 -2.98
C ASP A 160 -4.26 -15.55 -2.98
N THR A 161 -3.99 -14.45 -2.29
CA THR A 161 -4.92 -13.33 -2.20
C THR A 161 -4.42 -12.19 -3.07
N CYS A 162 -5.12 -11.96 -4.17
CA CYS A 162 -4.79 -10.90 -5.13
C CYS A 162 -5.75 -9.71 -4.94
N ILE A 163 -5.20 -8.53 -4.73
CA ILE A 163 -5.91 -7.28 -4.50
C ILE A 163 -5.53 -6.30 -5.59
N LYS A 164 -6.48 -5.96 -6.47
CA LYS A 164 -6.28 -4.99 -7.56
C LYS A 164 -6.87 -3.65 -7.19
N TRP A 165 -6.15 -2.59 -7.55
CA TRP A 165 -6.60 -1.22 -7.37
C TRP A 165 -6.11 -0.33 -8.51
N GLU A 166 -6.82 0.75 -8.74
CA GLU A 166 -6.56 1.69 -9.82
C GLU A 166 -6.64 3.12 -9.31
N LEU A 167 -5.71 3.95 -9.74
CA LEU A 167 -5.78 5.40 -9.58
C LEU A 167 -5.92 6.02 -10.97
N LYS A 168 -7.12 6.50 -11.28
CA LYS A 168 -7.48 7.05 -12.58
C LYS A 168 -8.00 8.46 -12.49
N ARG A 169 -7.88 9.22 -13.55
CA ARG A 169 -8.45 10.57 -13.62
C ARG A 169 -9.97 10.49 -13.56
N SER A 170 -10.56 11.33 -12.73
CA SER A 170 -11.98 11.64 -12.79
C SER A 170 -12.11 12.92 -13.59
N ILE A 171 -12.97 12.92 -14.58
CA ILE A 171 -13.19 14.06 -15.50
C ILE A 171 -13.61 15.28 -14.71
#